data_8999338088f92642ba500df2ce19afc0
#
_entry.id   8999338088f92642ba500df2ce19afc0
#
_cell.length_a   1.000
_cell.length_b   1.000
_cell.length_c   1.000
_cell.angle_alpha   90.00
_cell.angle_beta   90.00
_cell.angle_gamma   90.00
#
_symmetry.space_group_name_H-M   'P 1'
#
loop_
_entity.id
_entity.type
_entity.pdbx_description
1 polymer ?
#
loop_
_entity_poly.entity_id
_entity_poly.type
_entity_poly.pdbx_seq_one_letter_code
_entity_poly.pdbx_strand_id
1 'polypeptide(L)'
;MIHIKSPQEILTMKKAGEILGEVLETVMNSIQEGMTELEIDALAERLIREKGGEPGFKKVPGYHHTICISVNDVVVHGIPTARKVKKGDVVGVDCGVYLDGFHTDMAETVLLPLGNKSDEAKEKFLKAGKDALFNAIFQVKAGNRVGNVSIQMQNVEKMGYSIVKSLVGHGVGRDLHEDPEIPGFLAKPIRKSPLFKENMTVAVEIIYNMG
;
A
#
# COMPACT_ATOMS: atom_id res chain seq x y z
N MET A 1 13.61 13.10 -9.99
CA MET A 1 14.32 12.39 -11.11
C MET A 1 14.10 10.88 -10.92
N ILE A 2 13.76 10.16 -11.98
CA ILE A 2 13.55 8.69 -11.89
C ILE A 2 14.89 7.99 -11.67
N HIS A 3 15.01 7.22 -10.59
CA HIS A 3 16.20 6.44 -10.25
C HIS A 3 16.09 5.02 -10.80
N ILE A 4 17.08 4.60 -11.57
CA ILE A 4 17.22 3.22 -12.05
C ILE A 4 18.16 2.50 -11.08
N LYS A 5 17.70 1.41 -10.50
CA LYS A 5 18.46 0.64 -9.52
C LYS A 5 19.44 -0.31 -10.21
N SER A 6 20.60 -0.50 -9.62
CA SER A 6 21.51 -1.57 -10.04
C SER A 6 20.94 -2.95 -9.68
N PRO A 7 21.43 -4.05 -10.30
CA PRO A 7 20.99 -5.40 -9.94
C PRO A 7 21.16 -5.73 -8.46
N GLN A 8 22.23 -5.22 -7.82
CA GLN A 8 22.47 -5.45 -6.39
C GLN A 8 21.44 -4.69 -5.52
N GLU A 9 21.10 -3.45 -5.88
CA GLU A 9 20.06 -2.68 -5.19
C GLU A 9 18.69 -3.34 -5.30
N ILE A 10 18.35 -3.90 -6.47
CA ILE A 10 17.12 -4.69 -6.67
C ILE A 10 17.10 -5.92 -5.75
N LEU A 11 18.23 -6.63 -5.59
CA LEU A 11 18.30 -7.77 -4.66
C LEU A 11 18.07 -7.34 -3.20
N THR A 12 18.62 -6.22 -2.79
CA THR A 12 18.38 -5.65 -1.45
C THR A 12 16.91 -5.29 -1.26
N MET A 13 16.31 -4.59 -2.22
CA MET A 13 14.89 -4.23 -2.17
C MET A 13 13.98 -5.45 -2.19
N LYS A 14 14.33 -6.49 -2.96
CA LYS A 14 13.59 -7.76 -2.97
C LYS A 14 13.59 -8.40 -1.57
N LYS A 15 14.75 -8.48 -0.91
CA LYS A 15 14.84 -8.98 0.46
C LYS A 15 14.01 -8.15 1.44
N ALA A 16 14.06 -6.82 1.33
CA ALA A 16 13.23 -5.92 2.15
C ALA A 16 11.72 -6.16 1.89
N GLY A 17 11.34 -6.37 0.64
CA GLY A 17 9.97 -6.69 0.24
C GLY A 17 9.49 -8.04 0.76
N GLU A 18 10.35 -9.06 0.77
CA GLU A 18 10.05 -10.37 1.37
C GLU A 18 9.77 -10.23 2.88
N ILE A 19 10.63 -9.48 3.60
CA ILE A 19 10.40 -9.16 5.02
C ILE A 19 9.07 -8.44 5.20
N LEU A 20 8.80 -7.41 4.41
CA LEU A 20 7.57 -6.62 4.49
C LEU A 20 6.33 -7.46 4.25
N GLY A 21 6.34 -8.32 3.22
CA GLY A 21 5.23 -9.21 2.89
C GLY A 21 4.89 -10.15 4.04
N GLU A 22 5.90 -10.82 4.63
CA GLU A 22 5.71 -11.73 5.77
C GLU A 22 5.22 -10.99 7.04
N VAL A 23 5.74 -9.79 7.29
CA VAL A 23 5.31 -8.95 8.42
C VAL A 23 3.86 -8.53 8.23
N LEU A 24 3.51 -7.97 7.08
CA LEU A 24 2.16 -7.47 6.82
C LEU A 24 1.14 -8.62 6.85
N GLU A 25 1.44 -9.78 6.26
CA GLU A 25 0.60 -10.97 6.35
C GLU A 25 0.37 -11.38 7.80
N THR A 26 1.42 -11.42 8.63
CA THR A 26 1.33 -11.79 10.04
C THR A 26 0.49 -10.77 10.81
N VAL A 27 0.70 -9.48 10.59
CA VAL A 27 -0.06 -8.40 11.22
C VAL A 27 -1.54 -8.52 10.85
N MET A 28 -1.86 -8.62 9.56
CA MET A 28 -3.25 -8.68 9.07
C MET A 28 -4.00 -9.89 9.64
N ASN A 29 -3.34 -11.05 9.70
CA ASN A 29 -3.91 -12.27 10.28
C ASN A 29 -4.08 -12.20 11.81
N SER A 30 -3.36 -11.30 12.48
CA SER A 30 -3.43 -11.12 13.93
C SER A 30 -4.50 -10.13 14.38
N ILE A 31 -5.03 -9.29 13.47
CA ILE A 31 -6.02 -8.26 13.82
C ILE A 31 -7.32 -8.93 14.26
N GLN A 32 -7.74 -8.60 15.49
CA GLN A 32 -8.99 -9.11 16.07
C GLN A 32 -9.73 -8.02 16.85
N GLU A 33 -11.03 -8.22 17.05
CA GLU A 33 -11.86 -7.32 17.85
C GLU A 33 -11.22 -7.01 19.20
N GLY A 34 -11.20 -5.73 19.56
CA GLY A 34 -10.69 -5.25 20.84
C GLY A 34 -9.22 -4.87 20.86
N MET A 35 -8.43 -5.24 19.86
CA MET A 35 -7.07 -4.72 19.71
C MET A 35 -7.11 -3.21 19.45
N THR A 36 -6.17 -2.49 20.01
CA THR A 36 -5.96 -1.07 19.71
C THR A 36 -5.08 -0.90 18.47
N GLU A 37 -5.22 0.22 17.77
CA GLU A 37 -4.35 0.58 16.65
C GLU A 37 -2.88 0.65 17.09
N LEU A 38 -2.59 1.10 18.32
CA LEU A 38 -1.24 1.12 18.88
C LEU A 38 -0.67 -0.28 19.14
N GLU A 39 -1.49 -1.26 19.53
CA GLU A 39 -1.04 -2.65 19.67
C GLU A 39 -0.69 -3.26 18.32
N ILE A 40 -1.44 -2.91 17.26
CA ILE A 40 -1.15 -3.34 15.88
C ILE A 40 0.16 -2.68 15.40
N ASP A 41 0.37 -1.40 15.66
CA ASP A 41 1.62 -0.68 15.36
C ASP A 41 2.84 -1.31 16.05
N ALA A 42 2.72 -1.59 17.34
CA ALA A 42 3.78 -2.22 18.12
C ALA A 42 4.11 -3.64 17.64
N LEU A 43 3.10 -4.41 17.21
CA LEU A 43 3.29 -5.73 16.62
C LEU A 43 4.08 -5.63 15.31
N ALA A 44 3.72 -4.72 14.43
CA ALA A 44 4.44 -4.50 13.16
C ALA A 44 5.91 -4.13 13.41
N GLU A 45 6.16 -3.18 14.32
CA GLU A 45 7.53 -2.78 14.68
C GLU A 45 8.37 -3.95 15.18
N ARG A 46 7.84 -4.72 16.11
CA ARG A 46 8.54 -5.89 16.66
C ARG A 46 8.90 -6.88 15.56
N LEU A 47 7.94 -7.24 14.70
CA LEU A 47 8.17 -8.21 13.63
C LEU A 47 9.21 -7.73 12.59
N ILE A 48 9.18 -6.45 12.21
CA ILE A 48 10.18 -5.85 11.30
C ILE A 48 11.57 -5.98 11.90
N ARG A 49 11.74 -5.61 13.18
CA ARG A 49 13.04 -5.66 13.87
C ARG A 49 13.55 -7.09 14.09
N GLU A 50 12.67 -8.02 14.43
CA GLU A 50 13.01 -9.46 14.57
C GLU A 50 13.54 -10.06 13.26
N LYS A 51 13.09 -9.52 12.10
CA LYS A 51 13.57 -9.95 10.77
C LYS A 51 14.78 -9.14 10.25
N GLY A 52 15.33 -8.24 11.08
CA GLY A 52 16.54 -7.46 10.77
C GLY A 52 16.30 -6.23 9.92
N GLY A 53 15.05 -5.83 9.69
CA GLY A 53 14.67 -4.57 9.07
C GLY A 53 14.50 -3.44 10.07
N GLU A 54 14.28 -2.23 9.56
CA GLU A 54 13.87 -1.06 10.34
C GLU A 54 12.49 -0.58 9.86
N PRO A 55 11.63 -0.02 10.76
CA PRO A 55 10.38 0.61 10.34
C PRO A 55 10.62 1.76 9.37
N GLY A 56 10.22 1.58 8.11
CA GLY A 56 10.49 2.54 7.04
C GLY A 56 9.83 3.90 7.27
N PHE A 57 8.59 3.90 7.76
CA PHE A 57 7.84 5.15 7.98
C PHE A 57 8.41 6.01 9.12
N LYS A 58 9.09 5.40 10.11
CA LYS A 58 9.80 6.16 11.14
C LYS A 58 11.03 6.92 10.63
N LYS A 59 11.45 6.69 9.38
CA LYS A 59 12.48 7.49 8.70
C LYS A 59 11.91 8.79 8.12
N VAL A 60 10.58 8.90 7.99
CA VAL A 60 9.92 10.12 7.52
C VAL A 60 9.95 11.17 8.63
N PRO A 61 10.49 12.39 8.38
CA PRO A 61 10.55 13.41 9.40
C PRO A 61 9.19 13.74 10.02
N GLY A 62 9.10 13.67 11.35
CA GLY A 62 7.89 13.99 12.10
C GLY A 62 6.87 12.83 12.21
N TYR A 63 7.10 11.68 11.57
CA TYR A 63 6.26 10.51 11.76
C TYR A 63 6.89 9.53 12.77
N HIS A 64 6.12 9.12 13.79
CA HIS A 64 6.65 8.36 14.93
C HIS A 64 6.15 6.92 15.02
N HIS A 65 5.27 6.50 14.11
CA HIS A 65 4.67 5.17 14.08
C HIS A 65 5.30 4.29 12.98
N THR A 66 5.13 2.99 13.14
CA THR A 66 5.63 1.98 12.19
C THR A 66 4.72 1.83 10.99
N ILE A 67 3.40 1.96 11.24
CA ILE A 67 2.35 1.81 10.24
C ILE A 67 1.50 3.06 10.15
N CYS A 68 0.81 3.23 9.01
CA CYS A 68 -0.44 3.97 8.98
C CYS A 68 -1.60 2.96 9.10
N ILE A 69 -2.64 3.30 9.86
CA ILE A 69 -3.82 2.45 10.04
C ILE A 69 -5.08 3.25 9.78
N SER A 70 -5.86 2.81 8.81
CA SER A 70 -7.04 3.52 8.33
C SER A 70 -8.26 2.64 8.53
N VAL A 71 -9.21 3.10 9.34
CA VAL A 71 -10.39 2.32 9.72
C VAL A 71 -11.65 3.01 9.25
N ASN A 72 -12.44 2.30 8.44
CA ASN A 72 -13.72 2.75 7.86
C ASN A 72 -13.56 4.05 7.04
N ASP A 73 -14.02 5.19 7.58
CA ASP A 73 -14.05 6.48 6.89
C ASP A 73 -12.68 7.19 6.82
N VAL A 74 -11.66 6.65 7.47
CA VAL A 74 -10.28 7.13 7.32
C VAL A 74 -9.74 6.60 6.01
N VAL A 75 -9.50 7.50 5.05
CA VAL A 75 -9.13 7.12 3.67
C VAL A 75 -7.75 6.49 3.62
N VAL A 76 -6.71 7.21 4.08
CA VAL A 76 -5.31 6.76 4.20
C VAL A 76 -4.60 7.57 5.27
N HIS A 77 -3.35 7.21 5.58
CA HIS A 77 -2.44 7.91 6.49
C HIS A 77 -3.03 8.10 7.91
N GLY A 78 -3.94 7.21 8.33
CA GLY A 78 -4.44 7.20 9.69
C GLY A 78 -3.30 6.98 10.68
N ILE A 79 -3.19 7.84 11.71
CA ILE A 79 -2.18 7.73 12.76
C ILE A 79 -2.69 6.76 13.82
N PRO A 80 -1.92 5.73 14.21
CA PRO A 80 -2.32 4.80 15.26
C PRO A 80 -2.68 5.48 16.59
N THR A 81 -3.82 5.11 17.14
CA THR A 81 -4.35 5.63 18.41
C THR A 81 -4.75 4.50 19.37
N ALA A 82 -5.28 4.86 20.54
CA ALA A 82 -5.89 3.90 21.48
C ALA A 82 -7.28 3.40 21.03
N ARG A 83 -7.76 3.75 19.83
CA ARG A 83 -8.99 3.23 19.25
C ARG A 83 -8.92 1.72 19.13
N LYS A 84 -9.97 1.05 19.57
CA LYS A 84 -10.11 -0.40 19.42
C LYS A 84 -10.84 -0.75 18.14
N VAL A 85 -10.32 -1.69 17.38
CA VAL A 85 -11.03 -2.25 16.22
C VAL A 85 -12.22 -3.09 16.67
N LYS A 86 -13.26 -3.12 15.84
CA LYS A 86 -14.55 -3.75 16.13
C LYS A 86 -14.95 -4.70 15.00
N LYS A 87 -15.86 -5.61 15.30
CA LYS A 87 -16.52 -6.43 14.26
C LYS A 87 -17.14 -5.56 13.18
N GLY A 88 -16.91 -5.94 11.93
CA GLY A 88 -17.41 -5.22 10.77
C GLY A 88 -16.60 -3.98 10.38
N ASP A 89 -15.52 -3.64 11.11
CA ASP A 89 -14.60 -2.61 10.66
C ASP A 89 -13.83 -3.07 9.40
N VAL A 90 -13.68 -2.17 8.47
CA VAL A 90 -12.70 -2.26 7.37
C VAL A 90 -11.43 -1.63 7.88
N VAL A 91 -10.36 -2.41 7.94
CA VAL A 91 -9.07 -1.97 8.51
C VAL A 91 -8.00 -2.09 7.44
N GLY A 92 -7.49 -0.94 6.98
CA GLY A 92 -6.33 -0.84 6.12
C GLY A 92 -5.08 -0.62 6.96
N VAL A 93 -4.04 -1.40 6.72
CA VAL A 93 -2.70 -1.24 7.31
C VAL A 93 -1.72 -1.01 6.18
N ASP A 94 -0.98 0.08 6.29
CA ASP A 94 0.07 0.49 5.38
C ASP A 94 1.39 0.49 6.13
N CYS A 95 2.42 -0.15 5.59
CA CYS A 95 3.66 -0.45 6.29
C CYS A 95 4.85 -0.40 5.33
N GLY A 96 5.97 0.12 5.82
CA GLY A 96 7.22 0.14 5.09
C GLY A 96 8.37 -0.50 5.86
N VAL A 97 9.24 -1.21 5.14
CA VAL A 97 10.52 -1.71 5.67
C VAL A 97 11.67 -0.93 5.04
N TYR A 98 12.60 -0.50 5.89
CA TYR A 98 13.89 0.05 5.47
C TYR A 98 14.98 -0.97 5.75
N LEU A 99 15.76 -1.32 4.72
CA LEU A 99 16.85 -2.27 4.80
C LEU A 99 18.02 -1.83 3.94
N ASP A 100 19.21 -1.74 4.52
CA ASP A 100 20.48 -1.46 3.82
C ASP A 100 20.40 -0.26 2.84
N GLY A 101 19.71 0.82 3.27
CA GLY A 101 19.61 2.06 2.50
C GLY A 101 18.40 2.15 1.58
N PHE A 102 17.47 1.17 1.60
CA PHE A 102 16.30 1.14 0.72
C PHE A 102 15.00 0.97 1.47
N HIS A 103 13.98 1.69 1.00
CA HIS A 103 12.59 1.56 1.44
C HIS A 103 11.83 0.55 0.58
N THR A 104 10.89 -0.13 1.19
CA THR A 104 9.77 -0.84 0.54
C THR A 104 8.48 -0.40 1.18
N ASP A 105 7.38 -0.54 0.44
CA ASP A 105 6.08 0.00 0.80
C ASP A 105 4.97 -0.95 0.36
N MET A 106 4.04 -1.29 1.27
CA MET A 106 2.95 -2.22 1.02
C MET A 106 1.79 -1.99 1.96
N ALA A 107 0.57 -1.99 1.42
CA ALA A 107 -0.65 -1.93 2.19
C ALA A 107 -1.56 -3.16 1.92
N GLU A 108 -2.32 -3.56 2.91
CA GLU A 108 -3.40 -4.55 2.78
C GLU A 108 -4.59 -4.10 3.63
N THR A 109 -5.79 -4.52 3.21
CA THR A 109 -7.03 -4.15 3.90
C THR A 109 -7.88 -5.38 4.19
N VAL A 110 -8.39 -5.48 5.42
CA VAL A 110 -9.24 -6.59 5.87
C VAL A 110 -10.58 -6.07 6.37
N LEU A 111 -11.63 -6.85 6.16
CA LEU A 111 -12.92 -6.70 6.82
C LEU A 111 -12.96 -7.62 8.04
N LEU A 112 -13.11 -7.06 9.24
CA LEU A 112 -13.26 -7.86 10.45
C LEU A 112 -14.62 -8.58 10.43
N PRO A 113 -14.65 -9.90 10.72
CA PRO A 113 -15.88 -10.69 10.65
C PRO A 113 -17.00 -10.12 11.52
N LEU A 114 -18.23 -10.11 11.01
CA LEU A 114 -19.46 -9.77 11.72
C LEU A 114 -20.10 -10.96 12.50
N GLY A 115 -19.30 -11.95 12.87
CA GLY A 115 -19.76 -13.25 13.34
C GLY A 115 -20.29 -14.09 12.17
N ASN A 116 -21.56 -14.53 12.25
CA ASN A 116 -22.18 -15.34 11.18
C ASN A 116 -22.84 -14.51 10.06
N LYS A 117 -22.63 -13.18 10.04
CA LYS A 117 -23.18 -12.28 9.01
C LYS A 117 -22.08 -11.86 8.05
N SER A 118 -22.38 -11.78 6.76
CA SER A 118 -21.53 -11.15 5.76
C SER A 118 -21.92 -9.69 5.54
N ASP A 119 -20.97 -8.87 5.12
CA ASP A 119 -21.21 -7.53 4.57
C ASP A 119 -20.84 -7.54 3.09
N GLU A 120 -21.76 -8.04 2.28
CA GLU A 120 -21.53 -8.24 0.85
C GLU A 120 -21.10 -6.95 0.13
N ALA A 121 -21.55 -5.79 0.60
CA ALA A 121 -21.18 -4.52 0.00
C ALA A 121 -19.70 -4.21 0.23
N LYS A 122 -19.21 -4.39 1.48
CA LYS A 122 -17.80 -4.20 1.82
C LYS A 122 -16.91 -5.27 1.17
N GLU A 123 -17.35 -6.52 1.14
CA GLU A 123 -16.61 -7.61 0.48
C GLU A 123 -16.43 -7.33 -1.03
N LYS A 124 -17.49 -6.88 -1.72
CA LYS A 124 -17.43 -6.46 -3.13
C LYS A 124 -16.52 -5.25 -3.33
N PHE A 125 -16.60 -4.29 -2.42
CA PHE A 125 -15.72 -3.12 -2.45
C PHE A 125 -14.26 -3.53 -2.37
N LEU A 126 -13.85 -4.29 -1.35
CA LEU A 126 -12.47 -4.75 -1.18
C LEU A 126 -11.99 -5.60 -2.36
N LYS A 127 -12.85 -6.49 -2.86
CA LYS A 127 -12.53 -7.31 -4.03
C LYS A 127 -12.29 -6.47 -5.28
N ALA A 128 -13.10 -5.44 -5.51
CA ALA A 128 -12.94 -4.55 -6.66
C ALA A 128 -11.59 -3.84 -6.67
N GLY A 129 -11.14 -3.32 -5.50
CA GLY A 129 -9.83 -2.71 -5.36
C GLY A 129 -8.69 -3.69 -5.57
N LYS A 130 -8.79 -4.87 -4.98
CA LYS A 130 -7.78 -5.91 -5.12
C LYS A 130 -7.62 -6.36 -6.57
N ASP A 131 -8.74 -6.62 -7.26
CA ASP A 131 -8.72 -6.99 -8.69
C ASP A 131 -8.11 -5.86 -9.55
N ALA A 132 -8.49 -4.62 -9.30
CA ALA A 132 -7.96 -3.46 -10.04
C ALA A 132 -6.46 -3.26 -9.77
N LEU A 133 -5.99 -3.44 -8.54
CA LEU A 133 -4.59 -3.37 -8.15
C LEU A 133 -3.75 -4.43 -8.89
N PHE A 134 -4.17 -5.69 -8.86
CA PHE A 134 -3.43 -6.75 -9.56
C PHE A 134 -3.40 -6.54 -11.07
N ASN A 135 -4.51 -6.08 -11.67
CA ASN A 135 -4.53 -5.70 -13.09
C ASN A 135 -3.56 -4.53 -13.38
N ALA A 136 -3.45 -3.58 -12.47
CA ALA A 136 -2.52 -2.46 -12.57
C ALA A 136 -1.07 -2.92 -12.47
N ILE A 137 -0.73 -3.74 -11.46
CA ILE A 137 0.61 -4.32 -11.26
C ILE A 137 1.03 -5.10 -12.51
N PHE A 138 0.13 -5.84 -13.14
CA PHE A 138 0.41 -6.58 -14.37
C PHE A 138 0.85 -5.68 -15.53
N GLN A 139 0.49 -4.38 -15.50
CA GLN A 139 0.93 -3.40 -16.50
C GLN A 139 2.31 -2.81 -16.20
N VAL A 140 2.89 -3.03 -15.02
CA VAL A 140 4.24 -2.54 -14.69
C VAL A 140 5.28 -3.39 -15.40
N LYS A 141 5.57 -3.03 -16.64
CA LYS A 141 6.54 -3.71 -17.53
C LYS A 141 7.35 -2.68 -18.27
N ALA A 142 8.63 -2.96 -18.48
CA ALA A 142 9.47 -2.16 -19.38
C ALA A 142 8.80 -1.99 -20.75
N GLY A 143 8.72 -0.76 -21.25
CA GLY A 143 8.02 -0.41 -22.48
C GLY A 143 6.56 0.02 -22.30
N ASN A 144 5.90 -0.34 -21.22
CA ASN A 144 4.60 0.23 -20.85
C ASN A 144 4.77 1.61 -20.19
N ARG A 145 3.68 2.31 -20.01
CA ARG A 145 3.65 3.66 -19.42
C ARG A 145 2.81 3.68 -18.15
N VAL A 146 3.08 4.63 -17.26
CA VAL A 146 2.29 4.87 -16.05
C VAL A 146 0.79 4.95 -16.34
N GLY A 147 0.37 5.60 -17.42
CA GLY A 147 -1.04 5.67 -17.82
C GLY A 147 -1.70 4.31 -18.10
N ASN A 148 -0.92 3.26 -18.45
CA ASN A 148 -1.46 1.91 -18.57
C ASN A 148 -1.84 1.33 -17.20
N VAL A 149 -1.07 1.63 -16.16
CA VAL A 149 -1.33 1.27 -14.76
C VAL A 149 -2.56 2.05 -14.26
N SER A 150 -2.55 3.37 -14.44
CA SER A 150 -3.62 4.28 -14.01
C SER A 150 -5.00 3.88 -14.51
N ILE A 151 -5.13 3.48 -15.78
CA ILE A 151 -6.41 3.03 -16.35
C ILE A 151 -6.95 1.79 -15.65
N GLN A 152 -6.09 0.85 -15.25
CA GLN A 152 -6.54 -0.37 -14.56
C GLN A 152 -7.12 -0.03 -13.19
N MET A 153 -6.47 0.84 -12.44
CA MET A 153 -6.96 1.31 -11.14
C MET A 153 -8.27 2.09 -11.29
N GLN A 154 -8.36 2.95 -12.28
CA GLN A 154 -9.56 3.75 -12.54
C GLN A 154 -10.79 2.90 -12.88
N ASN A 155 -10.65 1.65 -13.27
CA ASN A 155 -11.79 0.79 -13.59
C ASN A 155 -12.76 0.56 -12.41
N VAL A 156 -12.37 0.82 -11.17
CA VAL A 156 -13.30 0.79 -10.03
C VAL A 156 -14.43 1.82 -10.15
N GLU A 157 -14.23 2.92 -10.91
CA GLU A 157 -15.27 3.90 -11.18
C GLU A 157 -16.43 3.30 -12.00
N LYS A 158 -16.16 2.29 -12.84
CA LYS A 158 -17.19 1.56 -13.60
C LYS A 158 -18.07 0.68 -12.70
N MET A 159 -17.62 0.41 -11.50
CA MET A 159 -18.34 -0.36 -10.48
C MET A 159 -19.09 0.55 -9.50
N GLY A 160 -19.06 1.89 -9.73
CA GLY A 160 -19.74 2.87 -8.91
C GLY A 160 -18.91 3.41 -7.73
N TYR A 161 -17.61 3.13 -7.70
CA TYR A 161 -16.69 3.64 -6.67
C TYR A 161 -15.97 4.91 -7.15
N SER A 162 -15.35 5.63 -6.23
CA SER A 162 -14.67 6.90 -6.52
C SER A 162 -13.19 6.84 -6.24
N ILE A 163 -12.33 7.10 -7.25
CA ILE A 163 -10.88 7.22 -7.07
C ILE A 163 -10.52 8.50 -6.32
N VAL A 164 -9.65 8.39 -5.32
CA VAL A 164 -9.03 9.52 -4.65
C VAL A 164 -7.96 10.10 -5.58
N LYS A 165 -8.10 11.38 -5.95
CA LYS A 165 -7.24 12.03 -6.96
C LYS A 165 -6.10 12.84 -6.38
N SER A 166 -6.12 13.11 -5.07
CA SER A 166 -5.13 13.93 -4.38
C SER A 166 -3.90 13.16 -3.92
N LEU A 167 -3.96 11.83 -3.94
CA LEU A 167 -2.89 10.93 -3.53
C LEU A 167 -2.60 9.94 -4.65
N VAL A 168 -1.34 9.55 -4.79
CA VAL A 168 -0.86 8.77 -5.93
C VAL A 168 0.22 7.80 -5.50
N GLY A 169 0.31 6.67 -6.17
CA GLY A 169 1.47 5.80 -6.08
C GLY A 169 2.74 6.48 -6.60
N HIS A 170 3.88 5.90 -6.35
CA HIS A 170 5.17 6.58 -6.57
C HIS A 170 6.31 5.62 -6.87
N GLY A 171 7.45 6.14 -7.32
CA GLY A 171 8.70 5.41 -7.24
C GLY A 171 9.10 5.20 -5.78
N VAL A 172 9.82 4.14 -5.49
CA VAL A 172 10.32 3.83 -4.15
C VAL A 172 11.75 3.30 -4.24
N GLY A 173 12.58 3.60 -3.25
CA GLY A 173 13.96 3.15 -3.25
C GLY A 173 14.76 3.73 -2.11
N ARG A 174 15.72 4.59 -2.40
CA ARG A 174 16.53 5.27 -1.36
C ARG A 174 15.68 6.21 -0.52
N ASP A 175 14.72 6.86 -1.17
CA ASP A 175 13.66 7.63 -0.51
C ASP A 175 12.37 6.81 -0.56
N LEU A 176 11.49 7.00 0.43
CA LEU A 176 10.17 6.38 0.45
C LEU A 176 9.36 6.81 -0.78
N HIS A 177 9.42 8.10 -1.12
CA HIS A 177 8.74 8.68 -2.27
C HIS A 177 9.75 9.17 -3.32
N GLU A 178 9.80 8.49 -4.45
CA GLU A 178 10.60 8.85 -5.62
C GLU A 178 9.71 9.09 -6.84
N ASP A 179 10.28 9.70 -7.89
CA ASP A 179 9.63 9.68 -9.22
C ASP A 179 9.60 8.25 -9.83
N PRO A 180 8.60 7.93 -10.66
CA PRO A 180 7.51 8.80 -11.09
C PRO A 180 6.31 8.73 -10.15
N GLU A 181 5.44 9.75 -10.16
CA GLU A 181 4.08 9.63 -9.64
C GLU A 181 3.27 8.63 -10.49
N ILE A 182 2.43 7.83 -9.81
CA ILE A 182 1.55 6.83 -10.42
C ILE A 182 0.11 7.10 -9.99
N PRO A 183 -0.59 8.04 -10.65
CA PRO A 183 -1.97 8.36 -10.30
C PRO A 183 -2.91 7.16 -10.46
N GLY A 184 -3.88 7.00 -9.54
CA GLY A 184 -4.95 6.01 -9.61
C GLY A 184 -5.95 6.25 -10.76
N PHE A 185 -5.78 7.32 -11.52
CA PHE A 185 -6.61 7.74 -12.66
C PHE A 185 -5.75 8.25 -13.81
N LEU A 186 -6.32 8.28 -15.02
CA LEU A 186 -5.61 8.77 -16.20
C LEU A 186 -5.53 10.31 -16.20
N ALA A 187 -4.54 10.84 -15.48
CA ALA A 187 -4.32 12.30 -15.36
C ALA A 187 -3.86 12.96 -16.67
N LYS A 188 -3.23 12.20 -17.57
CA LYS A 188 -2.71 12.65 -18.88
C LYS A 188 -2.90 11.54 -19.92
N PRO A 189 -2.98 11.87 -21.22
CA PRO A 189 -2.96 10.84 -22.28
C PRO A 189 -1.80 9.86 -22.07
N ILE A 190 -2.02 8.56 -22.24
CA ILE A 190 -1.02 7.50 -21.99
C ILE A 190 0.33 7.84 -22.61
N ARG A 191 0.35 8.30 -23.87
CA ARG A 191 1.58 8.65 -24.62
C ARG A 191 2.42 9.76 -23.96
N LYS A 192 1.82 10.56 -23.07
CA LYS A 192 2.49 11.65 -22.33
C LYS A 192 2.88 11.27 -20.92
N SER A 193 2.47 10.10 -20.43
CA SER A 193 2.88 9.62 -19.11
C SER A 193 4.27 8.99 -19.14
N PRO A 194 4.98 8.90 -18.00
CA PRO A 194 6.31 8.30 -17.90
C PRO A 194 6.34 6.87 -18.45
N LEU A 195 7.47 6.50 -19.04
CA LEU A 195 7.75 5.16 -19.55
C LEU A 195 8.43 4.33 -18.47
N PHE A 196 7.96 3.11 -18.22
CA PHE A 196 8.67 2.17 -17.37
C PHE A 196 9.93 1.64 -18.08
N LYS A 197 11.02 1.58 -17.35
CA LYS A 197 12.28 1.01 -17.77
C LYS A 197 12.65 -0.14 -16.85
N GLU A 198 13.51 -1.03 -17.31
CA GLU A 198 14.08 -2.07 -16.46
C GLU A 198 14.73 -1.47 -15.21
N ASN A 199 14.62 -2.18 -14.09
CA ASN A 199 15.16 -1.79 -12.80
C ASN A 199 14.56 -0.50 -12.19
N MET A 200 13.41 -0.03 -12.68
CA MET A 200 12.58 0.90 -11.92
C MET A 200 11.84 0.13 -10.83
N THR A 201 11.73 0.74 -9.66
CA THR A 201 10.95 0.22 -8.52
C THR A 201 9.87 1.21 -8.16
N VAL A 202 8.65 0.72 -7.96
CA VAL A 202 7.47 1.56 -7.79
C VAL A 202 6.50 0.95 -6.76
N ALA A 203 5.84 1.79 -5.98
CA ALA A 203 4.65 1.47 -5.22
C ALA A 203 3.42 1.74 -6.09
N VAL A 204 2.63 0.71 -6.32
CA VAL A 204 1.34 0.79 -7.03
C VAL A 204 0.25 0.68 -6.00
N GLU A 205 -0.51 1.73 -5.82
CA GLU A 205 -1.54 1.81 -4.79
C GLU A 205 -2.86 2.32 -5.36
N ILE A 206 -3.95 1.66 -4.97
CA ILE A 206 -5.29 2.08 -5.32
C ILE A 206 -5.98 2.66 -4.09
N ILE A 207 -6.28 3.94 -4.13
CA ILE A 207 -7.00 4.66 -3.07
C ILE A 207 -8.36 5.06 -3.62
N TYR A 208 -9.42 4.53 -3.02
CA TYR A 208 -10.78 4.72 -3.55
C TYR A 208 -11.83 4.57 -2.44
N ASN A 209 -13.02 5.11 -2.69
CA ASN A 209 -14.13 5.17 -1.74
C ASN A 209 -15.39 4.54 -2.31
N MET A 210 -16.32 4.16 -1.45
CA MET A 210 -17.62 3.61 -1.84
C MET A 210 -18.54 4.63 -2.50
N GLY A 211 -18.32 5.92 -2.31
CA GLY A 211 -19.09 7.01 -2.89
C GLY A 211 -18.79 8.33 -2.21
#